data_d50d9e7f3148a5b4e512d0bd2ba5229b
#
_entry.id   d50d9e7f3148a5b4e512d0bd2ba5229b
#
_cell.length_a   1.000
_cell.length_b   1.000
_cell.length_c   1.000
_cell.angle_alpha   90.00
_cell.angle_beta   90.00
_cell.angle_gamma   90.00
#
_symmetry.space_group_name_H-M   'P 1'
#
loop_
_entity.id
_entity.type
_entity.pdbx_description
1 polymer ?
#
loop_
_entity_poly.entity_id
_entity_poly.type
_entity_poly.pdbx_seq_one_letter_code
_entity_poly.pdbx_strand_id
1 'polypeptide(L)'
;MVIPTLAADSRLAECLASLDRQTRRDFETIVVDNSGQGLVRRRGVGAGVRVIENVCNIGFGAAIDQGFASSSAPYLATLNDDAVAHPRWIEALLGAIEQRPDVGMCASQVRLFGEHRLDSAGMLVARDGSSKQRGNGRPPEDFPVPEETLFPSGSAALYRRSMLDAIGAFDSRFFLYCEDTDLGLRARWAGWKCLYVPDAVVEHHYSHSAGGASPLKAYYVERNRLFVLVRNFPAGMLLAAPFATVARYAWHAWYLLGGRGSAARFRAEGHAGPKMVWYVLRAHVSLFAHLPRLWRERQEIRRRARITPAIFRHLMRAHAISARRVAAL
;
A
#
# COMPACT_ATOMS: atom_id res chain seq x y z
N MET A 1 -13.81 9.96 1.18
CA MET A 1 -12.48 9.60 1.70
C MET A 1 -12.64 8.58 2.80
N VAL A 2 -11.74 7.58 2.90
CA VAL A 2 -11.79 6.54 3.94
C VAL A 2 -10.49 6.53 4.74
N ILE A 3 -10.62 6.57 6.07
CA ILE A 3 -9.52 6.58 7.03
C ILE A 3 -9.71 5.38 7.98
N PRO A 4 -9.01 4.27 7.78
CA PRO A 4 -9.01 3.19 8.75
C PRO A 4 -8.13 3.55 9.94
N THR A 5 -8.57 3.23 11.16
CA THR A 5 -7.83 3.57 12.38
C THR A 5 -7.97 2.49 13.44
N LEU A 6 -6.94 2.33 14.26
CA LEU A 6 -7.01 1.63 15.56
C LEU A 6 -7.25 2.62 16.71
N ALA A 7 -7.30 3.92 16.40
CA ALA A 7 -7.45 5.01 17.35
C ALA A 7 -6.47 4.92 18.54
N ALA A 8 -5.24 4.45 18.27
CA ALA A 8 -4.25 4.18 19.32
C ALA A 8 -3.75 5.45 20.00
N ASP A 9 -3.71 6.58 19.28
CA ASP A 9 -3.17 7.85 19.76
C ASP A 9 -3.98 9.07 19.26
N SER A 10 -3.42 10.27 19.36
CA SER A 10 -4.05 11.54 18.97
C SER A 10 -3.92 11.90 17.49
N ARG A 11 -3.23 11.11 16.68
CA ARG A 11 -2.91 11.45 15.27
C ARG A 11 -4.14 11.50 14.38
N LEU A 12 -5.15 10.68 14.67
CA LEU A 12 -6.42 10.77 13.95
C LEU A 12 -7.01 12.20 14.02
N ALA A 13 -6.90 12.87 15.17
CA ALA A 13 -7.38 14.25 15.30
C ALA A 13 -6.58 15.22 14.42
N GLU A 14 -5.26 15.07 14.34
CA GLU A 14 -4.39 15.85 13.45
C GLU A 14 -4.71 15.59 11.98
N CYS A 15 -4.90 14.32 11.62
CA CYS A 15 -5.34 13.91 10.29
C CYS A 15 -6.66 14.59 9.91
N LEU A 16 -7.70 14.50 10.75
CA LEU A 16 -9.01 15.12 10.51
C LEU A 16 -8.92 16.63 10.42
N ALA A 17 -8.16 17.28 11.31
CA ALA A 17 -7.94 18.74 11.26
C ALA A 17 -7.25 19.17 9.94
N SER A 18 -6.43 18.31 9.34
CA SER A 18 -5.83 18.58 8.03
C SER A 18 -6.85 18.56 6.88
N LEU A 19 -7.90 17.75 7.03
CA LEU A 19 -9.00 17.68 6.06
C LEU A 19 -9.93 18.89 6.15
N ASP A 20 -10.08 19.46 7.33
CA ASP A 20 -10.83 20.71 7.52
C ASP A 20 -10.16 21.91 6.83
N ARG A 21 -8.89 21.80 6.47
CA ARG A 21 -8.13 22.84 5.74
C ARG A 21 -8.07 22.64 4.23
N GLN A 22 -8.72 21.59 3.70
CA GLN A 22 -8.70 21.35 2.25
C GLN A 22 -9.38 22.49 1.48
N THR A 23 -8.81 22.89 0.34
CA THR A 23 -9.40 23.89 -0.59
C THR A 23 -10.65 23.34 -1.24
N ARG A 24 -10.67 22.05 -1.58
CA ARG A 24 -11.84 21.33 -2.08
C ARG A 24 -12.67 20.80 -0.92
N ARG A 25 -13.99 21.07 -0.90
CA ARG A 25 -14.89 20.77 0.22
C ARG A 25 -15.98 19.73 -0.10
N ASP A 26 -16.16 19.39 -1.37
CA ASP A 26 -17.21 18.49 -1.85
C ASP A 26 -16.80 17.01 -1.72
N PHE A 27 -16.39 16.60 -0.52
CA PHE A 27 -16.07 15.21 -0.19
C PHE A 27 -16.64 14.79 1.17
N GLU A 28 -16.92 13.51 1.30
CA GLU A 28 -17.32 12.86 2.55
C GLU A 28 -16.10 12.25 3.23
N THR A 29 -15.99 12.40 4.55
CA THR A 29 -14.97 11.72 5.38
C THR A 29 -15.61 10.57 6.13
N ILE A 30 -15.08 9.36 5.93
CA ILE A 30 -15.51 8.13 6.58
C ILE A 30 -14.34 7.58 7.37
N VAL A 31 -14.47 7.54 8.70
CA VAL A 31 -13.50 6.90 9.60
C VAL A 31 -13.98 5.49 9.91
N VAL A 32 -13.13 4.50 9.70
CA VAL A 32 -13.42 3.10 10.04
C VAL A 32 -12.65 2.71 11.29
N ASP A 33 -13.34 2.63 12.41
CA ASP A 33 -12.78 2.25 13.71
C ASP A 33 -12.56 0.73 13.79
N ASN A 34 -11.32 0.32 13.61
CA ASN A 34 -10.87 -1.07 13.72
C ASN A 34 -10.38 -1.43 15.13
N SER A 35 -10.57 -0.57 16.13
CA SER A 35 -10.10 -0.83 17.50
C SER A 35 -10.82 -1.99 18.19
N GLY A 36 -12.04 -2.32 17.73
CA GLY A 36 -12.92 -3.28 18.39
C GLY A 36 -13.51 -2.77 19.72
N GLN A 37 -13.33 -1.48 20.01
CA GLN A 37 -13.71 -0.88 21.30
C GLN A 37 -14.52 0.42 21.15
N GLY A 38 -14.80 0.88 19.93
CA GLY A 38 -15.49 2.14 19.66
C GLY A 38 -14.70 3.37 20.14
N LEU A 39 -13.37 3.33 20.03
CA LEU A 39 -12.50 4.38 20.56
C LEU A 39 -12.67 5.72 19.84
N VAL A 40 -12.97 5.68 18.53
CA VAL A 40 -13.20 6.89 17.75
C VAL A 40 -14.37 7.68 18.29
N ARG A 41 -15.50 7.02 18.52
CA ARG A 41 -16.71 7.66 19.07
C ARG A 41 -16.50 8.16 20.50
N ARG A 42 -15.81 7.38 21.33
CA ARG A 42 -15.50 7.77 22.72
C ARG A 42 -14.63 9.02 22.81
N ARG A 43 -13.69 9.20 21.86
CA ARG A 43 -12.81 10.39 21.82
C ARG A 43 -13.49 11.61 21.20
N GLY A 44 -14.58 11.39 20.50
CA GLY A 44 -15.28 12.40 19.73
C GLY A 44 -14.58 12.68 18.39
N VAL A 45 -15.38 12.85 17.36
CA VAL A 45 -14.94 13.31 16.02
C VAL A 45 -15.78 14.50 15.63
N GLY A 46 -15.25 15.38 14.78
CA GLY A 46 -15.93 16.59 14.32
C GLY A 46 -17.27 16.30 13.63
N ALA A 47 -18.15 17.30 13.63
CA ALA A 47 -19.39 17.24 12.87
C ALA A 47 -19.09 17.01 11.37
N GLY A 48 -19.84 16.08 10.73
CA GLY A 48 -19.62 15.76 9.30
C GLY A 48 -18.71 14.56 9.04
N VAL A 49 -18.07 13.98 10.07
CA VAL A 49 -17.33 12.74 9.94
C VAL A 49 -18.24 11.56 10.22
N ARG A 50 -18.35 10.66 9.23
CA ARG A 50 -19.09 9.41 9.37
C ARG A 50 -18.19 8.35 9.98
N VAL A 51 -18.66 7.64 11.01
CA VAL A 51 -17.90 6.58 11.68
C VAL A 51 -18.55 5.23 11.44
N ILE A 52 -17.72 4.26 11.00
CA ILE A 52 -18.07 2.83 10.93
C ILE A 52 -17.26 2.13 12.03
N GLU A 53 -17.94 1.41 12.93
CA GLU A 53 -17.27 0.70 14.03
C GLU A 53 -17.23 -0.80 13.76
N ASN A 54 -16.05 -1.40 13.89
CA ASN A 54 -15.86 -2.84 13.83
C ASN A 54 -15.69 -3.43 15.23
N VAL A 55 -16.24 -4.62 15.44
CA VAL A 55 -16.13 -5.37 16.70
C VAL A 55 -14.73 -5.96 16.94
N CYS A 56 -13.89 -5.96 15.91
CA CYS A 56 -12.49 -6.38 15.97
C CYS A 56 -11.72 -5.76 14.80
N ASN A 57 -10.39 -5.83 14.85
CA ASN A 57 -9.56 -5.44 13.73
C ASN A 57 -9.73 -6.41 12.55
N ILE A 58 -10.36 -5.96 11.47
CA ILE A 58 -10.59 -6.73 10.23
C ILE A 58 -9.49 -6.55 9.18
N GLY A 59 -8.48 -5.75 9.47
CA GLY A 59 -7.37 -5.43 8.57
C GLY A 59 -7.61 -4.16 7.75
N PHE A 60 -6.52 -3.66 7.13
CA PHE A 60 -6.53 -2.38 6.42
C PHE A 60 -7.44 -2.39 5.19
N GLY A 61 -7.23 -3.32 4.26
CA GLY A 61 -7.99 -3.38 3.01
C GLY A 61 -9.49 -3.58 3.24
N ALA A 62 -9.87 -4.46 4.18
CA ALA A 62 -11.27 -4.69 4.51
C ALA A 62 -11.96 -3.45 5.09
N ALA A 63 -11.27 -2.69 5.93
CA ALA A 63 -11.79 -1.44 6.47
C ALA A 63 -11.96 -0.37 5.39
N ILE A 64 -11.02 -0.26 4.47
CA ILE A 64 -11.14 0.63 3.30
C ILE A 64 -12.37 0.23 2.46
N ASP A 65 -12.56 -1.05 2.20
CA ASP A 65 -13.68 -1.55 1.40
C ASP A 65 -15.05 -1.29 2.06
N GLN A 66 -15.15 -1.38 3.39
CA GLN A 66 -16.36 -0.98 4.11
C GLN A 66 -16.69 0.50 3.87
N GLY A 67 -15.69 1.39 3.95
CA GLY A 67 -15.86 2.80 3.67
C GLY A 67 -16.27 3.02 2.20
N PHE A 68 -15.64 2.34 1.26
CA PHE A 68 -15.96 2.43 -0.17
C PHE A 68 -17.38 1.94 -0.48
N ALA A 69 -17.80 0.83 0.12
CA ALA A 69 -19.15 0.29 -0.04
C ALA A 69 -20.23 1.22 0.52
N SER A 70 -19.89 2.04 1.51
CA SER A 70 -20.83 2.95 2.15
C SER A 70 -20.98 4.30 1.43
N SER A 71 -20.25 4.54 0.35
CA SER A 71 -20.25 5.77 -0.46
C SER A 71 -20.61 5.48 -1.91
N SER A 72 -21.24 6.42 -2.60
CA SER A 72 -21.51 6.38 -4.06
C SER A 72 -20.61 7.32 -4.87
N ALA A 73 -19.62 7.96 -4.24
CA ALA A 73 -18.76 8.93 -4.90
C ALA A 73 -18.00 8.33 -6.09
N PRO A 74 -17.78 9.07 -7.19
CA PRO A 74 -17.10 8.59 -8.40
C PRO A 74 -15.60 8.36 -8.18
N TYR A 75 -15.03 8.97 -7.15
CA TYR A 75 -13.64 8.83 -6.72
C TYR A 75 -13.57 8.48 -5.24
N LEU A 76 -12.63 7.63 -4.90
CA LEU A 76 -12.44 7.09 -3.56
C LEU A 76 -11.00 7.32 -3.13
N ALA A 77 -10.79 8.06 -2.04
CA ALA A 77 -9.47 8.32 -1.50
C ALA A 77 -9.21 7.50 -0.25
N THR A 78 -7.97 7.01 -0.11
CA THR A 78 -7.44 6.46 1.14
C THR A 78 -6.53 7.47 1.80
N LEU A 79 -6.57 7.56 3.12
CA LEU A 79 -5.63 8.33 3.93
C LEU A 79 -5.40 7.58 5.25
N ASN A 80 -4.14 7.41 5.65
CA ASN A 80 -3.83 6.84 6.95
C ASN A 80 -4.20 7.83 8.08
N ASP A 81 -4.54 7.29 9.25
CA ASP A 81 -4.89 8.06 10.44
C ASP A 81 -3.70 8.82 11.06
N ASP A 82 -2.46 8.49 10.66
CA ASP A 82 -1.22 9.16 11.02
C ASP A 82 -0.63 10.01 9.88
N ALA A 83 -1.48 10.46 8.96
CA ALA A 83 -1.10 11.29 7.82
C ALA A 83 -1.75 12.68 7.88
N VAL A 84 -0.99 13.71 7.50
CA VAL A 84 -1.41 15.11 7.48
C VAL A 84 -1.43 15.59 6.04
N ALA A 85 -2.61 15.88 5.50
CA ALA A 85 -2.78 16.33 4.13
C ALA A 85 -2.54 17.84 4.00
N HIS A 86 -1.76 18.26 2.98
CA HIS A 86 -1.64 19.66 2.62
C HIS A 86 -2.96 20.21 2.05
N PRO A 87 -3.24 21.51 2.15
CA PRO A 87 -4.55 22.09 1.81
C PRO A 87 -5.05 21.82 0.40
N ARG A 88 -4.16 21.64 -0.57
CA ARG A 88 -4.51 21.38 -1.99
C ARG A 88 -4.46 19.90 -2.38
N TRP A 89 -4.32 18.98 -1.42
CA TRP A 89 -4.11 17.57 -1.69
C TRP A 89 -5.23 16.94 -2.53
N ILE A 90 -6.49 17.09 -2.10
CA ILE A 90 -7.67 16.56 -2.82
C ILE A 90 -7.83 17.24 -4.18
N GLU A 91 -7.69 18.57 -4.23
CA GLU A 91 -7.78 19.36 -5.47
C GLU A 91 -6.78 18.88 -6.51
N ALA A 92 -5.52 18.67 -6.13
CA ALA A 92 -4.46 18.21 -7.01
C ALA A 92 -4.73 16.79 -7.55
N LEU A 93 -5.17 15.87 -6.69
CA LEU A 93 -5.49 14.50 -7.10
C LEU A 93 -6.68 14.46 -8.07
N LEU A 94 -7.76 15.18 -7.77
CA LEU A 94 -8.94 15.23 -8.62
C LEU A 94 -8.63 15.88 -9.96
N GLY A 95 -7.94 17.02 -9.98
CA GLY A 95 -7.52 17.69 -11.21
C GLY A 95 -6.68 16.80 -12.12
N ALA A 96 -5.83 15.96 -11.54
CA ALA A 96 -5.00 15.04 -12.31
C ALA A 96 -5.78 13.83 -12.88
N ILE A 97 -6.70 13.23 -12.12
CA ILE A 97 -7.43 12.05 -12.56
C ILE A 97 -8.58 12.38 -13.52
N GLU A 98 -9.22 13.53 -13.35
CA GLU A 98 -10.36 13.96 -14.18
C GLU A 98 -9.95 14.21 -15.64
N GLN A 99 -8.75 14.74 -15.86
CA GLN A 99 -8.18 15.01 -17.18
C GLN A 99 -7.73 13.74 -17.93
N ARG A 100 -7.67 12.61 -17.26
CA ARG A 100 -7.07 11.38 -17.78
C ARG A 100 -8.01 10.17 -17.58
N PRO A 101 -8.90 9.87 -18.54
CA PRO A 101 -9.84 8.76 -18.43
C PRO A 101 -9.17 7.38 -18.37
N ASP A 102 -7.92 7.25 -18.82
CA ASP A 102 -7.07 6.06 -18.75
C ASP A 102 -6.41 5.86 -17.37
N VAL A 103 -6.45 6.89 -16.50
CA VAL A 103 -5.90 6.84 -15.14
C VAL A 103 -6.98 6.33 -14.16
N GLY A 104 -6.70 5.22 -13.53
CA GLY A 104 -7.55 4.63 -12.48
C GLY A 104 -7.06 4.92 -11.07
N MET A 105 -5.79 5.32 -10.91
CA MET A 105 -5.13 5.53 -9.62
C MET A 105 -4.25 6.77 -9.67
N CYS A 106 -4.25 7.56 -8.57
CA CYS A 106 -3.24 8.60 -8.36
C CYS A 106 -2.45 8.33 -7.08
N ALA A 107 -1.14 8.49 -7.19
CA ALA A 107 -0.19 8.40 -6.08
C ALA A 107 0.17 9.81 -5.60
N SER A 108 0.01 10.04 -4.31
CA SER A 108 0.42 11.29 -3.66
C SER A 108 1.94 11.38 -3.51
N GLN A 109 2.45 12.61 -3.36
CA GLN A 109 3.77 12.86 -2.81
C GLN A 109 3.69 12.69 -1.28
N VAL A 110 4.06 11.52 -0.78
CA VAL A 110 4.08 11.25 0.65
C VAL A 110 5.46 11.58 1.19
N ARG A 111 5.53 12.52 2.14
CA ARG A 111 6.75 12.95 2.83
C ARG A 111 6.83 12.32 4.22
N LEU A 112 8.02 12.15 4.75
CA LEU A 112 8.23 11.83 6.15
C LEU A 112 7.88 13.07 7.00
N PHE A 113 7.07 12.89 8.04
CA PHE A 113 6.56 14.00 8.85
C PHE A 113 7.71 14.81 9.47
N GLY A 114 7.66 16.13 9.26
CA GLY A 114 8.69 17.05 9.75
C GLY A 114 10.05 16.92 9.06
N GLU A 115 10.15 16.14 7.98
CA GLU A 115 11.40 15.95 7.25
C GLU A 115 11.27 16.41 5.79
N HIS A 116 12.36 16.92 5.23
CA HIS A 116 12.45 17.25 3.80
C HIS A 116 12.86 16.01 2.97
N ARG A 117 12.19 14.89 3.22
CA ARG A 117 12.44 13.61 2.55
C ARG A 117 11.13 12.88 2.24
N LEU A 118 11.13 12.17 1.13
CA LEU A 118 9.98 11.36 0.73
C LEU A 118 9.89 10.07 1.55
N ASP A 119 8.67 9.72 1.96
CA ASP A 119 8.29 8.35 2.21
C ASP A 119 7.99 7.64 0.87
N SER A 120 7.13 8.24 0.02
CA SER A 120 6.76 7.62 -1.25
C SER A 120 6.37 8.63 -2.33
N ALA A 121 6.83 8.39 -3.55
CA ALA A 121 6.35 8.98 -4.82
C ALA A 121 5.75 7.89 -5.73
N GLY A 122 4.95 6.99 -5.17
CA GLY A 122 4.49 5.76 -5.79
C GLY A 122 5.31 4.54 -5.36
N MET A 123 5.07 3.38 -5.98
CA MET A 123 5.64 2.11 -5.53
C MET A 123 6.48 1.42 -6.60
N LEU A 124 7.48 0.67 -6.14
CA LEU A 124 8.35 -0.20 -6.94
C LEU A 124 8.14 -1.66 -6.53
N VAL A 125 8.41 -2.59 -7.44
CA VAL A 125 8.28 -4.03 -7.19
C VAL A 125 9.55 -4.77 -7.59
N ALA A 126 9.98 -5.68 -6.72
CA ALA A 126 11.11 -6.58 -6.97
C ALA A 126 10.64 -7.87 -7.67
N ARG A 127 11.60 -8.59 -8.27
CA ARG A 127 11.32 -9.85 -8.99
C ARG A 127 10.79 -10.97 -8.10
N ASP A 128 10.95 -10.86 -6.78
CA ASP A 128 10.43 -11.78 -5.78
C ASP A 128 9.07 -11.37 -5.19
N GLY A 129 8.44 -10.33 -5.76
CA GLY A 129 7.14 -9.81 -5.32
C GLY A 129 7.17 -8.82 -4.16
N SER A 130 8.35 -8.52 -3.61
CA SER A 130 8.48 -7.47 -2.60
C SER A 130 8.21 -6.10 -3.22
N SER A 131 7.45 -5.26 -2.53
CA SER A 131 7.22 -3.86 -2.91
C SER A 131 7.93 -2.90 -1.96
N LYS A 132 8.33 -1.74 -2.48
CA LYS A 132 8.97 -0.66 -1.73
C LYS A 132 8.57 0.69 -2.31
N GLN A 133 8.60 1.68 -1.48
CA GLN A 133 8.29 3.06 -1.83
C GLN A 133 9.33 3.62 -2.81
N ARG A 134 8.85 4.21 -3.93
CA ARG A 134 9.67 4.95 -4.85
C ARG A 134 10.09 6.27 -4.21
N GLY A 135 11.36 6.61 -4.31
CA GLY A 135 11.90 7.86 -3.76
C GLY A 135 12.12 7.85 -2.24
N ASN A 136 11.90 6.74 -1.53
CA ASN A 136 12.05 6.70 -0.07
C ASN A 136 13.43 7.24 0.38
N GLY A 137 13.40 8.21 1.31
CA GLY A 137 14.56 8.90 1.86
C GLY A 137 15.20 9.95 0.94
N ARG A 138 14.72 10.14 -0.30
CA ARG A 138 15.19 11.16 -1.24
C ARG A 138 14.48 12.50 -1.05
N PRO A 139 15.06 13.62 -1.48
CA PRO A 139 14.37 14.90 -1.45
C PRO A 139 13.23 14.95 -2.47
N PRO A 140 12.12 15.68 -2.18
CA PRO A 140 10.97 15.83 -3.09
C PRO A 140 11.33 16.39 -4.47
N GLU A 141 12.36 17.22 -4.55
CA GLU A 141 12.86 17.89 -5.77
C GLU A 141 13.37 16.90 -6.82
N ASP A 142 13.69 15.68 -6.42
CA ASP A 142 14.06 14.61 -7.35
C ASP A 142 12.85 14.09 -8.16
N PHE A 143 11.63 14.48 -7.77
CA PHE A 143 10.36 14.05 -8.37
C PHE A 143 9.43 15.25 -8.61
N PRO A 144 9.82 16.23 -9.44
CA PRO A 144 9.14 17.52 -9.52
C PRO A 144 7.92 17.53 -10.44
N VAL A 145 7.77 16.51 -11.30
CA VAL A 145 6.73 16.49 -12.34
C VAL A 145 5.79 15.30 -12.22
N PRO A 146 4.53 15.45 -12.66
CA PRO A 146 3.62 14.33 -12.79
C PRO A 146 4.18 13.27 -13.75
N GLU A 147 4.20 12.02 -13.34
CA GLU A 147 4.70 10.92 -14.17
C GLU A 147 3.97 9.61 -13.87
N GLU A 148 3.99 8.69 -14.83
CA GLU A 148 3.40 7.37 -14.63
C GLU A 148 4.21 6.58 -13.59
N THR A 149 3.54 6.01 -12.59
CA THR A 149 4.12 5.09 -11.59
C THR A 149 3.39 3.75 -11.61
N LEU A 150 3.91 2.74 -10.95
CA LEU A 150 3.33 1.39 -11.04
C LEU A 150 1.96 1.32 -10.34
N PHE A 151 1.89 1.77 -9.11
CA PHE A 151 0.69 1.92 -8.29
C PHE A 151 0.98 2.85 -7.10
N PRO A 152 -0.05 3.37 -6.40
CA PRO A 152 0.14 4.23 -5.23
C PRO A 152 0.43 3.41 -3.98
N SER A 153 1.04 4.04 -2.96
CA SER A 153 0.97 3.54 -1.59
C SER A 153 -0.48 3.70 -1.06
N GLY A 154 -0.96 2.69 -0.34
CA GLY A 154 -2.28 2.74 0.29
C GLY A 154 -2.43 3.82 1.36
N SER A 155 -1.32 4.42 1.83
CA SER A 155 -1.31 5.44 2.88
C SER A 155 -1.96 6.77 2.47
N ALA A 156 -1.86 7.15 1.17
CA ALA A 156 -2.49 8.36 0.63
C ALA A 156 -2.65 8.21 -0.90
N ALA A 157 -3.84 7.87 -1.36
CA ALA A 157 -4.09 7.60 -2.77
C ALA A 157 -5.52 7.96 -3.19
N LEU A 158 -5.72 8.19 -4.49
CA LEU A 158 -7.04 8.35 -5.09
C LEU A 158 -7.29 7.24 -6.11
N TYR A 159 -8.50 6.69 -6.10
CA TYR A 159 -8.95 5.63 -6.98
C TYR A 159 -10.22 6.03 -7.71
N ARG A 160 -10.32 5.71 -9.00
CA ARG A 160 -11.54 5.83 -9.79
C ARG A 160 -12.49 4.67 -9.46
N ARG A 161 -13.74 4.98 -9.10
CA ARG A 161 -14.75 3.95 -8.75
C ARG A 161 -14.95 2.94 -9.88
N SER A 162 -15.10 3.39 -11.13
CA SER A 162 -15.28 2.48 -12.27
C SER A 162 -14.12 1.49 -12.47
N MET A 163 -12.90 1.85 -12.06
CA MET A 163 -11.80 0.90 -12.01
C MET A 163 -12.04 -0.17 -10.94
N LEU A 164 -12.39 0.25 -9.72
CA LEU A 164 -12.63 -0.69 -8.60
C LEU A 164 -13.82 -1.61 -8.89
N ASP A 165 -14.90 -1.10 -9.49
CA ASP A 165 -16.05 -1.89 -9.90
C ASP A 165 -15.67 -2.95 -10.95
N ALA A 166 -14.76 -2.61 -11.87
CA ALA A 166 -14.32 -3.52 -12.93
C ALA A 166 -13.39 -4.65 -12.43
N ILE A 167 -12.51 -4.36 -11.45
CA ILE A 167 -11.46 -5.29 -11.02
C ILE A 167 -11.64 -5.83 -9.60
N GLY A 168 -12.60 -5.30 -8.84
CA GLY A 168 -12.74 -5.49 -7.40
C GLY A 168 -11.80 -4.58 -6.60
N ALA A 169 -12.21 -4.20 -5.41
CA ALA A 169 -11.45 -3.34 -4.50
C ALA A 169 -10.32 -4.11 -3.78
N PHE A 170 -10.01 -3.79 -2.53
CA PHE A 170 -8.96 -4.48 -1.78
C PHE A 170 -9.35 -5.92 -1.42
N ASP A 171 -8.39 -6.79 -1.30
CA ASP A 171 -8.63 -8.17 -0.89
C ASP A 171 -8.42 -8.32 0.62
N SER A 172 -9.50 -8.50 1.37
CA SER A 172 -9.50 -8.60 2.84
C SER A 172 -8.56 -9.67 3.41
N ARG A 173 -8.21 -10.68 2.61
CA ARG A 173 -7.32 -11.77 3.04
C ARG A 173 -5.87 -11.34 3.22
N PHE A 174 -5.47 -10.22 2.60
CA PHE A 174 -4.16 -9.65 2.88
C PHE A 174 -4.05 -9.19 4.33
N PHE A 175 -5.15 -8.78 4.93
CA PHE A 175 -5.26 -8.25 6.27
C PHE A 175 -4.43 -6.97 6.45
N LEU A 176 -3.11 -7.05 6.24
CA LEU A 176 -2.17 -5.93 6.37
C LEU A 176 -0.96 -6.17 5.47
N TYR A 177 -0.52 -5.14 4.75
CA TYR A 177 0.59 -5.09 3.78
C TYR A 177 0.33 -5.84 2.47
N CYS A 178 0.81 -5.28 1.39
CA CYS A 178 0.72 -5.73 -0.01
C CYS A 178 -0.70 -5.76 -0.60
N GLU A 179 -1.75 -5.36 0.11
CA GLU A 179 -3.09 -5.20 -0.44
C GLU A 179 -3.13 -4.12 -1.53
N ASP A 180 -2.39 -3.02 -1.35
CA ASP A 180 -2.16 -1.97 -2.34
C ASP A 180 -1.38 -2.47 -3.56
N THR A 181 -0.38 -3.31 -3.32
CA THR A 181 0.41 -3.94 -4.37
C THR A 181 -0.46 -4.86 -5.24
N ASP A 182 -1.30 -5.69 -4.61
CA ASP A 182 -2.21 -6.57 -5.33
C ASP A 182 -3.24 -5.78 -6.14
N LEU A 183 -3.90 -4.80 -5.53
CA LEU A 183 -4.87 -3.93 -6.20
C LEU A 183 -4.23 -3.21 -7.39
N GLY A 184 -3.08 -2.60 -7.17
CA GLY A 184 -2.35 -1.87 -8.20
C GLY A 184 -1.97 -2.75 -9.39
N LEU A 185 -1.42 -3.94 -9.15
CA LEU A 185 -1.05 -4.86 -10.23
C LEU A 185 -2.28 -5.42 -10.98
N ARG A 186 -3.41 -5.67 -10.29
CA ARG A 186 -4.69 -6.02 -10.95
C ARG A 186 -5.18 -4.89 -11.85
N ALA A 187 -5.12 -3.65 -11.38
CA ALA A 187 -5.45 -2.47 -12.17
C ALA A 187 -4.57 -2.37 -13.42
N ARG A 188 -3.25 -2.58 -13.29
CA ARG A 188 -2.31 -2.58 -14.43
C ARG A 188 -2.65 -3.67 -15.45
N TRP A 189 -3.01 -4.88 -15.02
CA TRP A 189 -3.48 -5.94 -15.92
C TRP A 189 -4.74 -5.54 -16.69
N ALA A 190 -5.66 -4.85 -16.04
CA ALA A 190 -6.89 -4.33 -16.65
C ALA A 190 -6.66 -3.09 -17.53
N GLY A 191 -5.41 -2.66 -17.72
CA GLY A 191 -5.03 -1.54 -18.59
C GLY A 191 -5.11 -0.17 -17.93
N TRP A 192 -5.47 -0.07 -16.65
CA TRP A 192 -5.52 1.20 -15.95
C TRP A 192 -4.12 1.71 -15.62
N LYS A 193 -3.92 3.03 -15.74
CA LYS A 193 -2.68 3.69 -15.36
C LYS A 193 -2.73 4.24 -13.94
N CYS A 194 -1.54 4.46 -13.37
CA CYS A 194 -1.35 5.20 -12.14
C CYS A 194 -0.50 6.43 -12.41
N LEU A 195 -0.95 7.60 -11.95
CA LEU A 195 -0.24 8.87 -12.10
C LEU A 195 0.28 9.32 -10.73
N TYR A 196 1.57 9.60 -10.64
CA TYR A 196 2.14 10.32 -9.50
C TYR A 196 1.85 11.81 -9.65
N VAL A 197 1.36 12.44 -8.58
CA VAL A 197 0.95 13.85 -8.55
C VAL A 197 1.80 14.58 -7.49
N PRO A 198 2.86 15.33 -7.89
CA PRO A 198 3.78 15.97 -6.95
C PRO A 198 3.13 17.06 -6.10
N ASP A 199 2.09 17.73 -6.62
CA ASP A 199 1.35 18.76 -5.88
C ASP A 199 0.38 18.20 -4.84
N ALA A 200 0.09 16.90 -4.90
CA ALA A 200 -0.73 16.20 -3.93
C ALA A 200 0.13 15.75 -2.73
N VAL A 201 0.46 16.67 -1.85
CA VAL A 201 1.39 16.46 -0.75
C VAL A 201 0.68 15.98 0.52
N VAL A 202 1.25 14.94 1.15
CA VAL A 202 0.86 14.42 2.46
C VAL A 202 2.13 14.21 3.30
N GLU A 203 2.11 14.60 4.56
CA GLU A 203 3.13 14.23 5.55
C GLU A 203 2.66 13.02 6.35
N HIS A 204 3.53 12.03 6.58
CA HIS A 204 3.19 10.73 7.16
C HIS A 204 4.15 10.39 8.31
N HIS A 205 3.61 10.07 9.48
CA HIS A 205 4.40 9.75 10.68
C HIS A 205 5.08 8.38 10.64
N TYR A 206 4.87 7.63 9.58
CA TYR A 206 5.47 6.34 9.24
C TYR A 206 5.50 5.26 10.33
N SER A 207 4.86 4.12 10.05
CA SER A 207 4.94 2.85 10.83
C SER A 207 4.58 2.92 12.31
N HIS A 208 3.75 3.86 12.75
CA HIS A 208 3.41 3.98 14.17
C HIS A 208 2.41 2.92 14.65
N SER A 209 1.39 2.64 13.85
CA SER A 209 0.29 1.75 14.25
C SER A 209 0.66 0.27 14.28
N ALA A 210 1.67 -0.17 13.51
CA ALA A 210 2.07 -1.59 13.40
C ALA A 210 3.44 -1.91 14.03
N GLY A 211 4.14 -0.89 14.58
CA GLY A 211 5.52 -1.00 15.03
C GLY A 211 6.52 -1.08 13.86
N GLY A 212 7.75 -0.57 14.06
CA GLY A 212 8.80 -0.55 13.02
C GLY A 212 9.19 -1.95 12.56
N ALA A 213 9.40 -2.87 13.50
CA ALA A 213 9.71 -4.28 13.26
C ALA A 213 8.88 -5.15 14.22
N SER A 214 7.88 -5.84 13.71
CA SER A 214 7.05 -6.74 14.51
C SER A 214 6.93 -8.12 13.87
N PRO A 215 6.72 -9.20 14.67
CA PRO A 215 6.44 -10.53 14.16
C PRO A 215 5.27 -10.58 13.17
N LEU A 216 4.25 -9.81 13.46
CA LEU A 216 3.06 -9.65 12.62
C LEU A 216 3.45 -9.10 11.24
N LYS A 217 4.23 -8.01 11.21
CA LYS A 217 4.75 -7.40 9.98
C LYS A 217 5.59 -8.40 9.17
N ALA A 218 6.52 -9.10 9.83
CA ALA A 218 7.37 -10.08 9.17
C ALA A 218 6.56 -11.18 8.47
N TYR A 219 5.58 -11.74 9.17
CA TYR A 219 4.72 -12.79 8.63
C TYR A 219 3.86 -12.30 7.47
N TYR A 220 3.12 -11.19 7.65
CA TYR A 220 2.19 -10.72 6.62
C TYR A 220 2.91 -10.20 5.38
N VAL A 221 3.99 -9.44 5.53
CA VAL A 221 4.78 -8.99 4.38
C VAL A 221 5.32 -10.18 3.57
N GLU A 222 5.85 -11.20 4.25
CA GLU A 222 6.38 -12.38 3.57
C GLU A 222 5.28 -13.23 2.91
N ARG A 223 4.18 -13.51 3.60
CA ARG A 223 3.04 -14.26 3.06
C ARG A 223 2.40 -13.53 1.87
N ASN A 224 2.15 -12.24 2.04
CA ASN A 224 1.36 -11.47 1.08
C ASN A 224 2.15 -11.21 -0.21
N ARG A 225 3.47 -10.98 -0.15
CA ARG A 225 4.28 -10.90 -1.36
C ARG A 225 4.23 -12.20 -2.18
N LEU A 226 4.18 -13.37 -1.51
CA LEU A 226 4.02 -14.67 -2.18
C LEU A 226 2.64 -14.79 -2.86
N PHE A 227 1.58 -14.28 -2.21
CA PHE A 227 0.25 -14.23 -2.80
C PHE A 227 0.22 -13.30 -4.02
N VAL A 228 0.83 -12.12 -3.92
CA VAL A 228 1.01 -11.18 -5.07
C VAL A 228 1.73 -11.85 -6.22
N LEU A 229 2.82 -12.57 -5.97
CA LEU A 229 3.58 -13.31 -6.99
C LEU A 229 2.68 -14.27 -7.76
N VAL A 230 2.00 -15.17 -7.07
CA VAL A 230 1.18 -16.21 -7.73
C VAL A 230 0.04 -15.57 -8.51
N ARG A 231 -0.62 -14.58 -7.96
CA ARG A 231 -1.78 -13.92 -8.59
C ARG A 231 -1.40 -13.07 -9.80
N ASN A 232 -0.35 -12.26 -9.67
CA ASN A 232 -0.14 -11.15 -10.58
C ASN A 232 1.04 -11.33 -11.55
N PHE A 233 2.08 -12.11 -11.23
CA PHE A 233 3.27 -12.16 -12.07
C PHE A 233 3.08 -13.01 -13.33
N PRO A 234 3.58 -12.57 -14.51
CA PRO A 234 3.65 -13.41 -15.71
C PRO A 234 4.38 -14.73 -15.44
N ALA A 235 4.02 -15.79 -16.16
CA ALA A 235 4.54 -17.14 -15.91
C ALA A 235 6.08 -17.19 -15.87
N GLY A 236 6.78 -16.59 -16.85
CA GLY A 236 8.24 -16.57 -16.85
C GLY A 236 8.86 -15.82 -15.66
N MET A 237 8.19 -14.77 -15.14
CA MET A 237 8.65 -14.07 -13.94
C MET A 237 8.37 -14.90 -12.68
N LEU A 238 7.24 -15.62 -12.64
CA LEU A 238 6.89 -16.50 -11.54
C LEU A 238 7.90 -17.65 -11.40
N LEU A 239 8.34 -18.25 -12.51
CA LEU A 239 9.38 -19.29 -12.52
C LEU A 239 10.75 -18.77 -12.03
N ALA A 240 11.06 -17.50 -12.30
CA ALA A 240 12.30 -16.87 -11.84
C ALA A 240 12.25 -16.36 -10.37
N ALA A 241 11.06 -16.24 -9.80
CA ALA A 241 10.87 -15.64 -8.48
C ALA A 241 11.59 -16.40 -7.32
N PRO A 242 11.69 -17.74 -7.30
CA PRO A 242 12.45 -18.45 -6.27
C PRO A 242 13.93 -18.02 -6.20
N PHE A 243 14.58 -17.84 -7.37
CA PHE A 243 15.98 -17.38 -7.42
C PHE A 243 16.11 -15.94 -6.90
N ALA A 244 15.17 -15.07 -7.25
CA ALA A 244 15.13 -13.70 -6.74
C ALA A 244 14.87 -13.66 -5.23
N THR A 245 14.04 -14.57 -4.71
CA THR A 245 13.79 -14.73 -3.27
C THR A 245 15.06 -15.17 -2.52
N VAL A 246 15.77 -16.15 -3.04
CA VAL A 246 17.06 -16.60 -2.45
C VAL A 246 18.07 -15.44 -2.47
N ALA A 247 18.19 -14.73 -3.58
CA ALA A 247 19.08 -13.57 -3.67
C ALA A 247 18.72 -12.49 -2.62
N ARG A 248 17.42 -12.22 -2.40
CA ARG A 248 16.98 -11.27 -1.37
C ARG A 248 17.35 -11.74 0.03
N TYR A 249 17.17 -13.04 0.37
CA TYR A 249 17.57 -13.57 1.67
C TYR A 249 19.09 -13.50 1.87
N ALA A 250 19.87 -13.77 0.83
CA ALA A 250 21.32 -13.64 0.88
C ALA A 250 21.73 -12.18 1.19
N TRP A 251 21.07 -11.18 0.55
CA TRP A 251 21.30 -9.79 0.87
C TRP A 251 20.86 -9.40 2.29
N HIS A 252 19.74 -9.93 2.79
CA HIS A 252 19.35 -9.71 4.19
C HIS A 252 20.39 -10.28 5.16
N ALA A 253 20.89 -11.48 4.91
CA ALA A 253 21.94 -12.10 5.73
C ALA A 253 23.24 -11.27 5.69
N TRP A 254 23.65 -10.82 4.50
CA TRP A 254 24.83 -9.95 4.33
C TRP A 254 24.71 -8.64 5.11
N TYR A 255 23.57 -7.94 4.96
CA TYR A 255 23.36 -6.69 5.70
C TYR A 255 23.24 -6.91 7.21
N LEU A 256 22.65 -8.04 7.64
CA LEU A 256 22.57 -8.41 9.06
C LEU A 256 23.96 -8.59 9.69
N LEU A 257 24.89 -9.23 8.98
CA LEU A 257 26.29 -9.39 9.43
C LEU A 257 26.99 -8.03 9.60
N GLY A 258 26.67 -7.08 8.72
CA GLY A 258 27.16 -5.71 8.79
C GLY A 258 26.38 -4.77 9.72
N GLY A 259 25.42 -5.26 10.49
CA GLY A 259 24.58 -4.46 11.39
C GLY A 259 23.68 -3.44 10.67
N ARG A 260 23.31 -3.69 9.41
CA ARG A 260 22.57 -2.75 8.53
C ARG A 260 21.30 -3.41 7.95
N GLY A 261 20.43 -2.55 7.36
CA GLY A 261 19.23 -2.99 6.66
C GLY A 261 18.09 -3.42 7.57
N SER A 262 16.99 -3.82 6.96
CA SER A 262 15.76 -4.16 7.68
C SER A 262 15.92 -5.35 8.65
N ALA A 263 16.72 -6.38 8.30
CA ALA A 263 16.96 -7.52 9.17
C ALA A 263 17.73 -7.13 10.46
N ALA A 264 18.65 -6.18 10.37
CA ALA A 264 19.37 -5.67 11.55
C ALA A 264 18.45 -4.86 12.46
N ARG A 265 17.51 -4.07 11.90
CA ARG A 265 16.48 -3.38 12.69
C ARG A 265 15.59 -4.36 13.45
N PHE A 266 15.12 -5.43 12.80
CA PHE A 266 14.38 -6.50 13.48
C PHE A 266 15.16 -7.14 14.64
N ARG A 267 16.47 -7.31 14.45
CA ARG A 267 17.37 -7.81 15.51
C ARG A 267 17.49 -6.82 16.67
N ALA A 268 17.67 -5.53 16.38
CA ALA A 268 17.79 -4.49 17.40
C ALA A 268 16.52 -4.34 18.25
N GLU A 269 15.34 -4.60 17.67
CA GLU A 269 14.05 -4.61 18.36
C GLU A 269 13.74 -5.98 19.06
N GLY A 270 14.72 -6.87 19.19
CA GLY A 270 14.58 -8.15 19.91
C GLY A 270 13.86 -9.26 19.15
N HIS A 271 13.63 -9.09 17.84
CA HIS A 271 12.86 -10.04 17.02
C HIS A 271 13.70 -10.89 16.07
N ALA A 272 15.00 -11.09 16.36
CA ALA A 272 15.92 -11.86 15.51
C ALA A 272 15.98 -13.34 15.87
N GLY A 273 16.60 -14.11 14.96
CA GLY A 273 16.96 -15.51 15.21
C GLY A 273 15.89 -16.51 14.73
N PRO A 274 15.71 -17.66 15.42
CA PRO A 274 14.84 -18.76 14.98
C PRO A 274 13.39 -18.34 14.69
N LYS A 275 12.87 -17.32 15.41
CA LYS A 275 11.53 -16.79 15.20
C LYS A 275 11.33 -16.21 13.78
N MET A 276 12.34 -15.52 13.21
CA MET A 276 12.27 -15.00 11.85
C MET A 276 12.18 -16.13 10.81
N VAL A 277 12.97 -17.18 10.99
CA VAL A 277 12.91 -18.37 10.13
C VAL A 277 11.53 -19.01 10.21
N TRP A 278 10.95 -19.09 11.41
CA TRP A 278 9.61 -19.61 11.63
C TRP A 278 8.54 -18.80 10.88
N TYR A 279 8.58 -17.44 10.90
CA TYR A 279 7.63 -16.62 10.15
C TYR A 279 7.74 -16.81 8.64
N VAL A 280 8.95 -16.94 8.13
CA VAL A 280 9.19 -17.24 6.71
C VAL A 280 8.62 -18.62 6.35
N LEU A 281 8.90 -19.67 7.14
CA LEU A 281 8.34 -21.01 6.92
C LEU A 281 6.81 -21.01 6.98
N ARG A 282 6.23 -20.38 8.00
CA ARG A 282 4.77 -20.24 8.15
C ARG A 282 4.14 -19.53 6.95
N ALA A 283 4.80 -18.50 6.40
CA ALA A 283 4.34 -17.81 5.20
C ALA A 283 4.31 -18.72 3.97
N HIS A 284 5.33 -19.58 3.79
CA HIS A 284 5.37 -20.57 2.71
C HIS A 284 4.32 -21.68 2.89
N VAL A 285 4.14 -22.18 4.10
CA VAL A 285 3.06 -23.14 4.40
C VAL A 285 1.70 -22.52 4.06
N SER A 286 1.48 -21.27 4.44
CA SER A 286 0.26 -20.54 4.07
C SER A 286 0.10 -20.39 2.56
N LEU A 287 1.19 -20.16 1.80
CA LEU A 287 1.14 -20.14 0.34
C LEU A 287 0.61 -21.47 -0.22
N PHE A 288 1.17 -22.60 0.21
CA PHE A 288 0.75 -23.92 -0.28
C PHE A 288 -0.72 -24.20 0.03
N ALA A 289 -1.17 -23.88 1.24
CA ALA A 289 -2.56 -24.05 1.66
C ALA A 289 -3.55 -23.24 0.79
N HIS A 290 -3.13 -22.08 0.26
CA HIS A 290 -3.97 -21.20 -0.55
C HIS A 290 -3.73 -21.32 -2.06
N LEU A 291 -2.75 -22.12 -2.51
CA LEU A 291 -2.30 -22.18 -3.90
C LEU A 291 -3.43 -22.47 -4.91
N PRO A 292 -4.36 -23.44 -4.68
CA PRO A 292 -5.44 -23.69 -5.64
C PRO A 292 -6.37 -22.48 -5.83
N ARG A 293 -6.61 -21.73 -4.76
CA ARG A 293 -7.42 -20.52 -4.79
C ARG A 293 -6.70 -19.38 -5.50
N LEU A 294 -5.45 -19.11 -5.12
CA LEU A 294 -4.61 -18.08 -5.77
C LEU A 294 -4.48 -18.33 -7.27
N TRP A 295 -4.41 -19.60 -7.68
CA TRP A 295 -4.34 -19.96 -9.09
C TRP A 295 -5.64 -19.65 -9.83
N ARG A 296 -6.81 -19.93 -9.24
CA ARG A 296 -8.12 -19.55 -9.82
C ARG A 296 -8.24 -18.03 -9.96
N GLU A 297 -7.84 -17.29 -8.95
CA GLU A 297 -7.84 -15.82 -8.98
C GLU A 297 -6.88 -15.27 -10.05
N ARG A 298 -5.70 -15.89 -10.19
CA ARG A 298 -4.79 -15.59 -11.30
C ARG A 298 -5.47 -15.76 -12.66
N GLN A 299 -6.19 -16.85 -12.86
CA GLN A 299 -6.91 -17.08 -14.12
C GLN A 299 -7.96 -15.99 -14.35
N GLU A 300 -8.67 -15.58 -13.32
CA GLU A 300 -9.66 -14.51 -13.42
C GLU A 300 -9.01 -13.15 -13.75
N ILE A 301 -7.91 -12.80 -13.10
CA ILE A 301 -7.13 -11.60 -13.44
C ILE A 301 -6.69 -11.64 -14.91
N ARG A 302 -6.26 -12.81 -15.40
CA ARG A 302 -5.84 -12.96 -16.80
C ARG A 302 -6.99 -12.87 -17.80
N ARG A 303 -8.17 -13.38 -17.45
CA ARG A 303 -9.39 -13.25 -18.28
C ARG A 303 -9.81 -11.79 -18.45
N ARG A 304 -9.65 -10.99 -17.39
CA ARG A 304 -9.97 -9.55 -17.40
C ARG A 304 -8.83 -8.66 -17.92
N ALA A 305 -7.67 -9.25 -18.26
CA ALA A 305 -6.52 -8.50 -18.70
C ALA A 305 -6.77 -7.80 -20.05
N ARG A 306 -6.46 -6.51 -20.12
CA ARG A 306 -6.51 -5.69 -21.34
C ARG A 306 -5.12 -5.41 -21.92
N ILE A 307 -4.07 -5.81 -21.20
CA ILE A 307 -2.69 -5.72 -21.69
C ILE A 307 -2.05 -7.10 -21.79
N THR A 308 -1.07 -7.22 -22.69
CA THR A 308 -0.35 -8.48 -22.87
C THR A 308 0.66 -8.73 -21.75
N PRO A 309 1.07 -10.00 -21.52
CA PRO A 309 2.18 -10.30 -20.60
C PRO A 309 3.49 -9.60 -20.96
N ALA A 310 3.72 -9.26 -22.23
CA ALA A 310 4.92 -8.52 -22.65
C ALA A 310 4.87 -7.06 -22.16
N ILE A 311 3.75 -6.37 -22.35
CA ILE A 311 3.53 -5.01 -21.84
C ILE A 311 3.64 -4.99 -20.31
N PHE A 312 3.00 -5.94 -19.62
CA PHE A 312 3.09 -6.01 -18.16
C PHE A 312 4.54 -6.23 -17.69
N ARG A 313 5.31 -7.11 -18.33
CA ARG A 313 6.74 -7.28 -18.03
C ARG A 313 7.56 -6.01 -18.25
N HIS A 314 7.24 -5.24 -19.28
CA HIS A 314 7.88 -3.94 -19.53
C HIS A 314 7.61 -2.98 -18.37
N LEU A 315 6.35 -2.83 -17.95
CA LEU A 315 5.96 -2.01 -16.79
C LEU A 315 6.70 -2.43 -15.52
N MET A 316 6.75 -3.73 -15.24
CA MET A 316 7.45 -4.28 -14.08
C MET A 316 8.96 -3.99 -14.11
N ARG A 317 9.58 -3.92 -15.29
CA ARG A 317 11.00 -3.57 -15.44
C ARG A 317 11.23 -2.08 -15.27
N ALA A 318 10.37 -1.23 -15.82
CA ALA A 318 10.45 0.22 -15.68
C ALA A 318 10.35 0.67 -14.21
N HIS A 319 9.59 -0.07 -13.39
CA HIS A 319 9.38 0.22 -11.98
C HIS A 319 10.02 -0.83 -11.05
N ALA A 320 11.14 -1.41 -11.48
CA ALA A 320 11.81 -2.47 -10.72
C ALA A 320 12.68 -1.92 -9.60
N ILE A 321 12.73 -2.67 -8.50
CA ILE A 321 13.72 -2.48 -7.43
C ILE A 321 14.57 -3.75 -7.28
N SER A 322 15.87 -3.60 -7.04
CA SER A 322 16.77 -4.73 -6.85
C SER A 322 16.59 -5.40 -5.47
N ALA A 323 16.84 -6.72 -5.41
CA ALA A 323 16.82 -7.47 -4.15
C ALA A 323 17.78 -6.87 -3.09
N ARG A 324 18.94 -6.37 -3.53
CA ARG A 324 19.90 -5.67 -2.67
C ARG A 324 19.27 -4.43 -2.02
N ARG A 325 18.57 -3.59 -2.80
CA ARG A 325 17.96 -2.37 -2.29
C ARG A 325 16.75 -2.67 -1.40
N VAL A 326 15.99 -3.72 -1.70
CA VAL A 326 14.91 -4.21 -0.81
C VAL A 326 15.45 -4.58 0.57
N ALA A 327 16.59 -5.26 0.64
CA ALA A 327 17.21 -5.68 1.89
C ALA A 327 17.87 -4.52 2.65
N ALA A 328 18.31 -3.47 1.96
CA ALA A 328 18.91 -2.28 2.56
C ALA A 328 17.89 -1.37 3.23
N LEU A 329 16.70 -1.24 2.63
CA LEU A 329 15.55 -0.46 3.13
C LEU A 329 14.72 -1.23 4.15
#